data_125da7cbb0a94161c429dd67decdca29
#
_entry.id   125da7cbb0a94161c429dd67decdca29
#
_cell.length_a   1.000
_cell.length_b   1.000
_cell.length_c   1.000
_cell.angle_alpha   90.00
_cell.angle_beta   90.00
_cell.angle_gamma   90.00
#
_symmetry.space_group_name_H-M   'P 1'
#
loop_
_entity.id
_entity.type
_entity.pdbx_description
1 polymer ?
#
loop_
_entity_poly.entity_id
_entity_poly.type
_entity_poly.pdbx_seq_one_letter_code
_entity_poly.pdbx_strand_id
1 'polypeptide(L)'
;MTMRTRWNRWRRDWLRRWVWQPVFGEASNGALLKNTRISGATIIEHEDKLVLGDNVFIGHFNFIEASGGITIGEGVQITSHCAIVTHSSHRSQRLLGPAYTTWPLTPATQRPGWIAGPVTIGPYSFVGPHSLIEANTRIGRGTLVCAGSFVRGEYPDFAILEGRPARVVGDSRRADERSLDRYPELRVLYDAWAAAPEPPQFEGP
;
A
#
# COMPACT_ATOMS: atom_id res chain seq x y z
N MET A 1 -27.69 9.14 29.79
CA MET A 1 -27.35 8.29 28.62
C MET A 1 -28.29 7.08 28.61
N THR A 2 -29.09 6.91 27.58
CA THR A 2 -30.09 5.84 27.49
C THR A 2 -29.45 4.45 27.38
N MET A 3 -30.18 3.39 27.73
CA MET A 3 -29.71 1.99 27.63
C MET A 3 -29.32 1.66 26.18
N ARG A 4 -30.08 2.18 25.20
CA ARG A 4 -29.82 2.00 23.76
C ARG A 4 -28.48 2.63 23.32
N THR A 5 -28.14 3.83 23.82
CA THR A 5 -26.85 4.47 23.53
C THR A 5 -25.67 3.71 24.12
N ARG A 6 -25.83 3.16 25.34
CA ARG A 6 -24.80 2.30 25.98
C ARG A 6 -24.58 1.03 25.19
N TRP A 7 -25.65 0.36 24.74
CA TRP A 7 -25.61 -0.84 23.91
C TRP A 7 -24.92 -0.59 22.55
N ASN A 8 -25.31 0.50 21.86
CA ASN A 8 -24.67 0.86 20.59
C ASN A 8 -23.17 1.18 20.73
N ARG A 9 -22.79 1.84 21.81
CA ARG A 9 -21.37 2.11 22.12
C ARG A 9 -20.61 0.81 22.37
N TRP A 10 -21.17 -0.07 23.20
CA TRP A 10 -20.57 -1.37 23.49
C TRP A 10 -20.38 -2.22 22.24
N ARG A 11 -21.37 -2.28 21.35
CA ARG A 11 -21.24 -3.00 20.06
C ARG A 11 -20.10 -2.47 19.21
N ARG A 12 -19.98 -1.13 19.07
CA ARG A 12 -18.88 -0.53 18.31
C ARG A 12 -17.52 -0.83 18.93
N ASP A 13 -17.41 -0.76 20.26
CA ASP A 13 -16.18 -1.05 20.97
C ASP A 13 -15.79 -2.52 20.85
N TRP A 14 -16.76 -3.42 20.86
CA TRP A 14 -16.54 -4.84 20.65
C TRP A 14 -16.03 -5.14 19.25
N LEU A 15 -16.71 -4.64 18.21
CA LEU A 15 -16.30 -4.78 16.81
C LEU A 15 -14.88 -4.24 16.59
N ARG A 16 -14.61 -3.06 17.14
CA ARG A 16 -13.29 -2.44 17.00
C ARG A 16 -12.19 -3.30 17.62
N ARG A 17 -12.42 -3.85 18.79
CA ARG A 17 -11.40 -4.62 19.53
C ARG A 17 -11.18 -6.02 19.00
N TRP A 18 -12.22 -6.69 18.54
CA TRP A 18 -12.18 -8.11 18.25
C TRP A 18 -12.19 -8.44 16.76
N VAL A 19 -12.70 -7.56 15.92
CA VAL A 19 -12.83 -7.81 14.49
C VAL A 19 -11.88 -6.96 13.66
N TRP A 20 -11.73 -5.68 14.00
CA TRP A 20 -11.00 -4.74 13.15
C TRP A 20 -9.61 -4.36 13.68
N GLN A 21 -9.32 -4.61 14.94
CA GLN A 21 -8.02 -4.22 15.48
C GLN A 21 -6.91 -5.02 14.81
N PRO A 22 -5.92 -4.36 14.20
CA PRO A 22 -4.75 -5.04 13.66
C PRO A 22 -3.99 -5.77 14.76
N VAL A 23 -3.66 -7.03 14.50
CA VAL A 23 -2.86 -7.87 15.40
C VAL A 23 -1.47 -8.01 14.82
N PHE A 24 -0.46 -7.98 15.66
CA PHE A 24 0.93 -8.20 15.26
C PHE A 24 1.20 -9.66 14.89
N GLY A 25 2.03 -9.87 13.89
CA GLY A 25 2.48 -11.18 13.45
C GLY A 25 1.83 -11.60 12.16
N GLU A 26 2.45 -11.25 11.05
CA GLU A 26 2.08 -11.67 9.70
C GLU A 26 3.17 -12.58 9.13
N ALA A 27 2.96 -13.15 7.97
CA ALA A 27 3.95 -13.93 7.25
C ALA A 27 4.02 -13.50 5.78
N SER A 28 5.23 -13.42 5.24
CA SER A 28 5.43 -13.17 3.82
C SER A 28 6.66 -13.95 3.34
N ASN A 29 6.55 -14.62 2.19
CA ASN A 29 7.62 -15.44 1.61
C ASN A 29 8.25 -16.45 2.59
N GLY A 30 7.43 -17.05 3.47
CA GLY A 30 7.88 -18.02 4.46
C GLY A 30 8.62 -17.42 5.68
N ALA A 31 8.75 -16.10 5.76
CA ALA A 31 9.32 -15.41 6.90
C ALA A 31 8.22 -14.86 7.83
N LEU A 32 8.44 -14.96 9.14
CA LEU A 32 7.57 -14.35 10.14
C LEU A 32 7.90 -12.86 10.30
N LEU A 33 6.91 -12.02 10.10
CA LEU A 33 6.97 -10.57 10.24
C LEU A 33 6.38 -10.17 11.59
N LYS A 34 7.22 -10.12 12.61
CA LYS A 34 6.76 -9.98 14.01
C LYS A 34 6.08 -8.64 14.31
N ASN A 35 6.47 -7.59 13.59
CA ASN A 35 6.02 -6.22 13.87
C ASN A 35 5.02 -5.72 12.81
N THR A 36 4.72 -6.53 11.81
CA THR A 36 3.74 -6.21 10.77
C THR A 36 2.34 -6.52 11.27
N ARG A 37 1.40 -5.64 10.93
CA ARG A 37 -0.01 -5.77 11.30
C ARG A 37 -0.93 -5.24 10.22
N ILE A 38 -1.95 -6.04 9.92
CA ILE A 38 -2.97 -5.73 8.93
C ILE A 38 -4.34 -5.72 9.60
N SER A 39 -5.15 -4.73 9.28
CA SER A 39 -6.53 -4.68 9.77
C SER A 39 -7.38 -5.79 9.16
N GLY A 40 -8.13 -6.50 9.98
CA GLY A 40 -9.14 -7.47 9.52
C GLY A 40 -10.29 -6.86 8.70
N ALA A 41 -10.38 -5.53 8.63
CA ALA A 41 -11.32 -4.81 7.76
C ALA A 41 -10.72 -4.43 6.40
N THR A 42 -9.50 -4.87 6.09
CA THR A 42 -8.86 -4.71 4.78
C THR A 42 -9.15 -5.93 3.93
N ILE A 43 -9.48 -5.70 2.66
CA ILE A 43 -9.66 -6.77 1.67
C ILE A 43 -8.38 -6.88 0.86
N ILE A 44 -7.81 -8.09 0.81
CA ILE A 44 -6.64 -8.41 0.00
C ILE A 44 -7.02 -9.53 -0.97
N GLU A 45 -6.90 -9.23 -2.27
CA GLU A 45 -7.08 -10.23 -3.32
C GLU A 45 -5.70 -10.66 -3.85
N HIS A 46 -5.53 -11.97 -4.11
CA HIS A 46 -4.25 -12.56 -4.52
C HIS A 46 -3.12 -12.32 -3.51
N GLU A 47 -3.38 -12.62 -2.26
CA GLU A 47 -2.44 -12.40 -1.15
C GLU A 47 -1.12 -13.18 -1.34
N ASP A 48 -1.15 -14.28 -2.08
CA ASP A 48 0.01 -15.07 -2.51
C ASP A 48 1.02 -14.27 -3.36
N LYS A 49 0.60 -13.15 -3.93
CA LYS A 49 1.43 -12.22 -4.72
C LYS A 49 1.72 -10.89 -4.01
N LEU A 50 1.38 -10.81 -2.74
CA LEU A 50 1.71 -9.67 -1.89
C LEU A 50 2.98 -9.99 -1.08
N VAL A 51 4.04 -9.24 -1.33
CA VAL A 51 5.30 -9.33 -0.60
C VAL A 51 5.40 -8.18 0.40
N LEU A 52 5.61 -8.51 1.66
CA LEU A 52 5.71 -7.54 2.75
C LEU A 52 7.08 -7.59 3.41
N GLY A 53 7.61 -6.41 3.75
CA GLY A 53 8.65 -6.25 4.76
C GLY A 53 8.10 -6.29 6.18
N ASP A 54 8.97 -6.30 7.20
CA ASP A 54 8.51 -6.17 8.58
C ASP A 54 8.19 -4.71 8.96
N ASN A 55 7.60 -4.48 10.12
CA ASN A 55 7.15 -3.15 10.59
C ASN A 55 6.08 -2.48 9.71
N VAL A 56 5.42 -3.21 8.81
CA VAL A 56 4.36 -2.66 7.95
C VAL A 56 3.06 -2.50 8.75
N PHE A 57 2.35 -1.41 8.49
CA PHE A 57 0.99 -1.19 8.96
C PHE A 57 0.02 -0.99 7.80
N ILE A 58 -1.02 -1.82 7.75
CA ILE A 58 -2.15 -1.65 6.83
C ILE A 58 -3.41 -1.41 7.63
N GLY A 59 -3.93 -0.20 7.54
CA GLY A 59 -5.08 0.29 8.31
C GLY A 59 -6.41 -0.30 7.85
N HIS A 60 -7.51 0.35 8.23
CA HIS A 60 -8.85 -0.15 8.00
C HIS A 60 -9.41 0.20 6.63
N PHE A 61 -10.28 -0.66 6.11
CA PHE A 61 -11.10 -0.41 4.91
C PHE A 61 -10.27 -0.13 3.65
N ASN A 62 -9.11 -0.77 3.54
CA ASN A 62 -8.33 -0.74 2.33
C ASN A 62 -8.78 -1.84 1.37
N PHE A 63 -8.57 -1.61 0.09
CA PHE A 63 -8.71 -2.62 -0.96
C PHE A 63 -7.36 -2.80 -1.65
N ILE A 64 -6.79 -4.00 -1.57
CA ILE A 64 -5.49 -4.34 -2.14
C ILE A 64 -5.70 -5.49 -3.12
N GLU A 65 -5.53 -5.20 -4.40
CA GLU A 65 -5.65 -6.18 -5.48
C GLU A 65 -4.23 -6.47 -6.01
N ALA A 66 -3.69 -7.65 -5.69
CA ALA A 66 -2.30 -8.01 -5.92
C ALA A 66 -2.07 -8.96 -7.11
N SER A 67 -3.03 -9.16 -8.03
CA SER A 67 -2.88 -10.11 -9.13
C SER A 67 -1.66 -9.87 -10.03
N GLY A 68 -1.23 -8.61 -10.18
CA GLY A 68 -0.03 -8.22 -10.93
C GLY A 68 1.26 -8.14 -10.09
N GLY A 69 1.18 -8.50 -8.79
CA GLY A 69 2.27 -8.41 -7.83
C GLY A 69 2.36 -7.07 -7.10
N ILE A 70 2.45 -7.13 -5.78
CA ILE A 70 2.67 -5.95 -4.93
C ILE A 70 3.84 -6.23 -4.00
N THR A 71 4.77 -5.29 -3.93
CA THR A 71 5.86 -5.31 -2.94
C THR A 71 5.78 -4.08 -2.05
N ILE A 72 5.69 -4.30 -0.74
CA ILE A 72 5.63 -3.26 0.28
C ILE A 72 6.86 -3.39 1.16
N GLY A 73 7.72 -2.39 1.14
CA GLY A 73 8.96 -2.36 1.90
C GLY A 73 8.75 -2.28 3.42
N GLU A 74 9.83 -2.52 4.15
CA GLU A 74 9.85 -2.41 5.61
C GLU A 74 9.35 -1.04 6.09
N GLY A 75 8.63 -1.01 7.20
CA GLY A 75 8.21 0.23 7.86
C GLY A 75 7.14 1.05 7.13
N VAL A 76 6.62 0.55 6.00
CA VAL A 76 5.57 1.25 5.26
C VAL A 76 4.28 1.33 6.07
N GLN A 77 3.64 2.48 6.05
CA GLN A 77 2.34 2.68 6.66
C GLN A 77 1.30 3.06 5.60
N ILE A 78 0.31 2.18 5.41
CA ILE A 78 -0.87 2.44 4.59
C ILE A 78 -2.02 2.75 5.54
N THR A 79 -2.54 3.96 5.47
CA THR A 79 -3.61 4.40 6.36
C THR A 79 -4.95 3.76 6.00
N SER A 80 -6.05 4.46 6.10
CA SER A 80 -7.37 3.86 5.87
C SER A 80 -7.99 4.34 4.56
N HIS A 81 -8.88 3.51 4.00
CA HIS A 81 -9.63 3.82 2.76
C HIS A 81 -8.75 4.05 1.54
N CYS A 82 -7.60 3.41 1.47
CA CYS A 82 -6.74 3.41 0.29
C CYS A 82 -7.12 2.25 -0.64
N ALA A 83 -6.86 2.43 -1.92
CA ALA A 83 -6.92 1.35 -2.89
C ALA A 83 -5.56 1.18 -3.58
N ILE A 84 -5.08 -0.06 -3.68
CA ILE A 84 -3.89 -0.42 -4.44
C ILE A 84 -4.33 -1.48 -5.44
N VAL A 85 -4.20 -1.17 -6.73
CA VAL A 85 -4.70 -2.05 -7.79
C VAL A 85 -3.62 -2.30 -8.83
N THR A 86 -3.44 -3.56 -9.20
CA THR A 86 -2.40 -3.99 -10.14
C THR A 86 -2.93 -4.25 -11.54
N HIS A 87 -4.25 -4.08 -11.77
CA HIS A 87 -4.81 -4.21 -13.10
C HIS A 87 -6.03 -3.31 -13.34
N SER A 88 -6.36 -3.13 -14.62
CA SER A 88 -7.61 -2.50 -15.06
C SER A 88 -8.11 -3.10 -16.37
N SER A 89 -9.39 -3.43 -16.40
CA SER A 89 -10.06 -4.06 -17.55
C SER A 89 -10.84 -3.07 -18.45
N HIS A 90 -10.88 -1.79 -18.10
CA HIS A 90 -11.76 -0.81 -18.73
C HIS A 90 -11.60 -0.68 -20.25
N ARG A 91 -10.38 -0.90 -20.77
CA ARG A 91 -10.10 -0.88 -22.21
C ARG A 91 -10.52 -2.18 -22.86
N SER A 92 -10.19 -3.34 -22.26
CA SER A 92 -10.59 -4.66 -22.73
C SER A 92 -12.12 -4.79 -22.86
N GLN A 93 -12.84 -4.29 -21.85
CA GLN A 93 -14.30 -4.31 -21.85
C GLN A 93 -14.88 -3.56 -23.06
N ARG A 94 -14.34 -2.38 -23.38
CA ARG A 94 -14.80 -1.62 -24.55
C ARG A 94 -14.42 -2.28 -25.89
N LEU A 95 -13.24 -2.88 -25.96
CA LEU A 95 -12.77 -3.52 -27.20
C LEU A 95 -13.55 -4.82 -27.51
N LEU A 96 -13.88 -5.59 -26.50
CA LEU A 96 -14.49 -6.91 -26.64
C LEU A 96 -16.02 -6.87 -26.58
N GLY A 97 -16.61 -5.84 -26.00
CA GLY A 97 -18.06 -5.73 -25.82
C GLY A 97 -18.67 -6.99 -25.20
N PRO A 98 -19.74 -7.57 -25.79
CA PRO A 98 -20.38 -8.77 -25.28
C PRO A 98 -19.46 -10.00 -25.21
N ALA A 99 -18.37 -10.05 -26.00
CA ALA A 99 -17.43 -11.16 -25.98
C ALA A 99 -16.45 -11.11 -24.78
N TYR A 100 -16.48 -10.05 -23.97
CA TYR A 100 -15.54 -9.88 -22.87
C TYR A 100 -15.51 -11.06 -21.90
N THR A 101 -16.66 -11.59 -21.52
CA THR A 101 -16.79 -12.70 -20.56
C THR A 101 -16.45 -14.06 -21.17
N THR A 102 -16.64 -14.21 -22.47
CA THR A 102 -16.42 -15.47 -23.20
C THR A 102 -15.11 -15.51 -23.96
N TRP A 103 -14.32 -14.42 -23.92
CA TRP A 103 -13.02 -14.36 -24.57
C TRP A 103 -12.09 -15.46 -24.05
N PRO A 104 -11.51 -16.28 -24.95
CA PRO A 104 -10.67 -17.38 -24.52
C PRO A 104 -9.39 -16.86 -23.83
N LEU A 105 -9.23 -17.22 -22.58
CA LEU A 105 -8.00 -16.96 -21.80
C LEU A 105 -7.14 -18.20 -21.82
N THR A 106 -5.90 -18.04 -22.23
CA THR A 106 -4.85 -19.05 -22.05
C THR A 106 -3.70 -18.42 -21.25
N PRO A 107 -2.80 -19.20 -20.65
CA PRO A 107 -1.62 -18.64 -19.98
C PRO A 107 -0.79 -17.69 -20.85
N ALA A 108 -0.86 -17.88 -22.20
CA ALA A 108 -0.16 -17.07 -23.18
C ALA A 108 -0.99 -15.90 -23.75
N THR A 109 -2.30 -15.83 -23.50
CA THR A 109 -3.18 -14.83 -24.09
C THR A 109 -3.91 -14.02 -23.03
N GLN A 110 -3.54 -12.76 -22.90
CA GLN A 110 -4.31 -11.79 -22.12
C GLN A 110 -5.45 -11.21 -22.96
N ARG A 111 -6.48 -10.67 -22.31
CA ARG A 111 -7.50 -9.91 -23.03
C ARG A 111 -6.89 -8.69 -23.71
N PRO A 112 -7.19 -8.44 -25.01
CA PRO A 112 -6.77 -7.22 -25.68
C PRO A 112 -7.12 -5.97 -24.86
N GLY A 113 -6.16 -5.07 -24.66
CA GLY A 113 -6.36 -3.85 -23.88
C GLY A 113 -6.38 -4.05 -22.35
N TRP A 114 -6.06 -5.23 -21.84
CA TRP A 114 -5.82 -5.47 -20.43
C TRP A 114 -4.59 -4.66 -19.98
N ILE A 115 -4.75 -3.90 -18.92
CA ILE A 115 -3.66 -3.14 -18.29
C ILE A 115 -3.33 -3.87 -17.00
N ALA A 116 -2.09 -4.32 -16.84
CA ALA A 116 -1.62 -4.92 -15.60
C ALA A 116 -0.15 -4.59 -15.39
N GLY A 117 0.28 -4.68 -14.15
CA GLY A 117 1.67 -4.56 -13.78
C GLY A 117 1.87 -4.37 -12.29
N PRO A 118 3.09 -4.58 -11.80
CA PRO A 118 3.39 -4.57 -10.38
C PRO A 118 3.26 -3.18 -9.76
N VAL A 119 3.09 -3.18 -8.44
CA VAL A 119 3.21 -1.98 -7.60
C VAL A 119 4.32 -2.22 -6.59
N THR A 120 5.22 -1.26 -6.46
CA THR A 120 6.29 -1.28 -5.45
C THR A 120 6.21 -0.03 -4.59
N ILE A 121 6.21 -0.21 -3.27
CA ILE A 121 6.25 0.88 -2.29
C ILE A 121 7.53 0.72 -1.48
N GLY A 122 8.46 1.66 -1.63
CA GLY A 122 9.75 1.65 -0.97
C GLY A 122 9.65 1.78 0.55
N PRO A 123 10.68 1.30 1.28
CA PRO A 123 10.68 1.26 2.75
C PRO A 123 10.37 2.62 3.39
N TYR A 124 9.75 2.58 4.57
CA TYR A 124 9.45 3.75 5.40
C TYR A 124 8.62 4.83 4.69
N SER A 125 7.85 4.46 3.66
CA SER A 125 6.91 5.35 3.00
C SER A 125 5.57 5.38 3.73
N PHE A 126 4.86 6.48 3.59
CA PHE A 126 3.55 6.69 4.19
C PHE A 126 2.51 6.99 3.12
N VAL A 127 1.41 6.23 3.13
CA VAL A 127 0.28 6.42 2.21
C VAL A 127 -0.90 7.02 2.98
N GLY A 128 -1.17 8.29 2.70
CA GLY A 128 -2.27 9.05 3.31
C GLY A 128 -3.65 8.51 2.91
N PRO A 129 -4.68 8.74 3.74
CA PRO A 129 -6.01 8.15 3.55
C PRO A 129 -6.65 8.59 2.23
N HIS A 130 -7.54 7.72 1.72
CA HIS A 130 -8.25 7.93 0.45
C HIS A 130 -7.36 8.06 -0.79
N SER A 131 -6.13 7.55 -0.73
CA SER A 131 -5.24 7.51 -1.89
C SER A 131 -5.52 6.28 -2.75
N LEU A 132 -5.28 6.44 -4.06
CA LEU A 132 -5.35 5.35 -5.04
C LEU A 132 -3.98 5.19 -5.69
N ILE A 133 -3.44 3.96 -5.68
CA ILE A 133 -2.20 3.59 -6.36
C ILE A 133 -2.55 2.60 -7.46
N GLU A 134 -2.19 2.92 -8.70
CA GLU A 134 -2.48 2.09 -9.88
C GLU A 134 -1.30 1.18 -10.27
N ALA A 135 -1.63 0.23 -11.14
CA ALA A 135 -0.68 -0.67 -11.79
C ALA A 135 0.53 0.06 -12.41
N ASN A 136 1.68 -0.61 -12.42
CA ASN A 136 2.94 -0.06 -12.92
C ASN A 136 3.41 1.18 -12.15
N THR A 137 3.24 1.15 -10.83
CA THR A 137 3.67 2.25 -9.97
C THR A 137 4.85 1.81 -9.10
N ARG A 138 5.89 2.65 -9.10
CA ARG A 138 7.04 2.53 -8.19
C ARG A 138 7.16 3.79 -7.34
N ILE A 139 7.09 3.63 -6.04
CA ILE A 139 7.25 4.70 -5.05
C ILE A 139 8.57 4.44 -4.32
N GLY A 140 9.47 5.42 -4.32
CA GLY A 140 10.75 5.35 -3.62
C GLY A 140 10.59 5.33 -2.10
N ARG A 141 11.68 5.00 -1.39
CA ARG A 141 11.70 4.95 0.09
C ARG A 141 11.42 6.32 0.72
N GLY A 142 10.93 6.33 1.95
CA GLY A 142 10.72 7.56 2.70
C GLY A 142 9.73 8.53 2.06
N THR A 143 8.93 8.06 1.11
CA THR A 143 7.99 8.89 0.36
C THR A 143 6.72 9.14 1.16
N LEU A 144 6.26 10.38 1.14
CA LEU A 144 4.95 10.77 1.67
C LEU A 144 3.94 10.89 0.52
N VAL A 145 2.96 10.04 0.47
CA VAL A 145 1.77 10.21 -0.37
C VAL A 145 0.71 10.97 0.43
N CYS A 146 0.42 12.20 0.04
CA CYS A 146 -0.61 13.04 0.69
C CYS A 146 -2.01 12.43 0.50
N ALA A 147 -2.87 12.67 1.49
CA ALA A 147 -4.23 12.15 1.48
C ALA A 147 -4.99 12.48 0.18
N GLY A 148 -5.77 11.52 -0.32
CA GLY A 148 -6.59 11.70 -1.52
C GLY A 148 -5.83 11.74 -2.84
N SER A 149 -4.56 11.36 -2.87
CA SER A 149 -3.74 11.38 -4.08
C SER A 149 -4.06 10.21 -5.01
N PHE A 150 -3.92 10.45 -6.31
CA PHE A 150 -3.97 9.43 -7.36
C PHE A 150 -2.56 9.23 -7.92
N VAL A 151 -1.96 8.09 -7.57
CA VAL A 151 -0.53 7.80 -7.79
C VAL A 151 -0.37 6.81 -8.93
N ARG A 152 0.39 7.18 -9.95
CA ARG A 152 0.68 6.36 -11.12
C ARG A 152 2.04 6.73 -11.71
N GLY A 153 2.89 5.74 -11.96
CA GLY A 153 4.22 5.90 -12.54
C GLY A 153 5.34 5.77 -11.50
N GLU A 154 6.51 6.31 -11.81
CA GLU A 154 7.70 6.17 -10.99
C GLU A 154 8.01 7.46 -10.24
N TYR A 155 8.35 7.32 -8.96
CA TYR A 155 8.64 8.43 -8.07
C TYR A 155 9.92 8.17 -7.29
N PRO A 156 10.79 9.19 -7.14
CA PRO A 156 12.07 9.04 -6.46
C PRO A 156 11.91 8.84 -4.95
N ASP A 157 13.00 8.44 -4.32
CA ASP A 157 13.13 8.38 -2.87
C ASP A 157 12.82 9.74 -2.23
N PHE A 158 12.21 9.71 -1.05
CA PHE A 158 11.90 10.88 -0.22
C PHE A 158 10.98 11.92 -0.87
N ALA A 159 10.25 11.55 -1.91
CA ALA A 159 9.29 12.45 -2.54
C ALA A 159 8.09 12.75 -1.63
N ILE A 160 7.56 13.96 -1.73
CA ILE A 160 6.19 14.27 -1.26
C ILE A 160 5.30 14.31 -2.49
N LEU A 161 4.31 13.41 -2.54
CA LEU A 161 3.39 13.23 -3.66
C LEU A 161 2.02 13.80 -3.31
N GLU A 162 1.47 14.64 -4.17
CA GLU A 162 0.17 15.24 -3.96
C GLU A 162 -0.60 15.41 -5.29
N GLY A 163 -1.91 15.24 -5.24
CA GLY A 163 -2.83 15.59 -6.33
C GLY A 163 -3.39 14.43 -7.12
N ARG A 164 -4.17 14.75 -8.16
CA ARG A 164 -4.86 13.84 -9.08
C ARG A 164 -4.72 14.28 -10.53
N PRO A 165 -3.75 13.79 -11.28
CA PRO A 165 -2.72 12.81 -10.91
C PRO A 165 -1.67 13.42 -9.97
N ALA A 166 -1.07 12.58 -9.14
CA ALA A 166 -0.05 13.00 -8.18
C ALA A 166 1.20 13.54 -8.88
N ARG A 167 1.80 14.54 -8.25
CA ARG A 167 3.06 15.14 -8.65
C ARG A 167 3.99 15.22 -7.46
N VAL A 168 5.28 15.26 -7.71
CA VAL A 168 6.28 15.57 -6.68
C VAL A 168 6.18 17.05 -6.34
N VAL A 169 5.79 17.35 -5.10
CA VAL A 169 5.62 18.72 -4.59
C VAL A 169 6.67 19.09 -3.54
N GLY A 170 7.50 18.13 -3.13
CA GLY A 170 8.52 18.37 -2.12
C GLY A 170 9.41 17.18 -1.83
N ASP A 171 10.20 17.32 -0.76
CA ASP A 171 11.11 16.31 -0.25
C ASP A 171 10.88 16.14 1.26
N SER A 172 10.59 14.93 1.71
CA SER A 172 10.24 14.59 3.09
C SER A 172 11.42 14.86 4.05
N ARG A 173 12.67 14.71 3.58
CA ARG A 173 13.87 14.95 4.37
C ARG A 173 13.95 16.35 4.97
N ARG A 174 13.34 17.35 4.34
CA ARG A 174 13.33 18.73 4.88
C ARG A 174 12.57 18.84 6.20
N ALA A 175 11.53 18.04 6.37
CA ALA A 175 10.79 17.99 7.64
C ALA A 175 11.51 17.11 8.65
N ASP A 176 12.10 16.00 8.19
CA ASP A 176 12.82 15.06 9.00
C ASP A 176 14.05 15.72 9.63
N GLU A 177 14.85 16.46 8.86
CA GLU A 177 16.03 17.19 9.35
C GLU A 177 15.69 18.15 10.50
N ARG A 178 14.60 18.92 10.38
CA ARG A 178 14.15 19.78 11.48
C ARG A 178 13.78 19.02 12.75
N SER A 179 13.27 17.79 12.59
CA SER A 179 12.96 16.90 13.71
C SER A 179 14.24 16.32 14.32
N LEU A 180 15.22 15.96 13.48
CA LEU A 180 16.51 15.42 13.91
C LEU A 180 17.37 16.48 14.59
N ASP A 181 17.27 17.74 14.18
CA ASP A 181 17.91 18.85 14.90
C ASP A 181 17.35 18.99 16.33
N ARG A 182 16.08 18.73 16.51
CA ARG A 182 15.40 18.78 17.82
C ARG A 182 15.65 17.53 18.67
N TYR A 183 15.84 16.38 18.01
CA TYR A 183 16.05 15.06 18.63
C TYR A 183 17.26 14.36 18.02
N PRO A 184 18.49 14.86 18.26
CA PRO A 184 19.70 14.37 17.60
C PRO A 184 20.01 12.89 17.89
N GLU A 185 19.52 12.35 19.00
CA GLU A 185 19.65 10.93 19.34
C GLU A 185 18.95 10.00 18.35
N LEU A 186 17.99 10.50 17.56
CA LEU A 186 17.28 9.72 16.55
C LEU A 186 18.07 9.60 15.23
N ARG A 187 19.15 10.36 15.05
CA ARG A 187 19.96 10.36 13.83
C ARG A 187 20.42 8.95 13.45
N VAL A 188 20.93 8.18 14.41
CA VAL A 188 21.41 6.81 14.19
C VAL A 188 20.31 5.90 13.66
N LEU A 189 19.07 6.04 14.18
CA LEU A 189 17.93 5.25 13.73
C LEU A 189 17.48 5.65 12.33
N TYR A 190 17.47 6.95 12.05
CA TYR A 190 17.11 7.47 10.74
C TYR A 190 18.09 7.03 9.66
N ASP A 191 19.40 7.22 9.90
CA ASP A 191 20.44 6.92 8.93
C ASP A 191 20.55 5.42 8.64
N ALA A 192 20.20 4.56 9.59
CA ALA A 192 20.22 3.11 9.42
C ALA A 192 19.34 2.62 8.26
N TRP A 193 18.21 3.25 8.00
CA TRP A 193 17.33 2.88 6.89
C TRP A 193 17.42 3.85 5.70
N ALA A 194 17.68 5.13 5.95
CA ALA A 194 17.72 6.15 4.91
C ALA A 194 18.93 5.99 3.97
N ALA A 195 20.08 5.53 4.51
CA ALA A 195 21.29 5.27 3.75
C ALA A 195 21.36 3.85 3.16
N ALA A 196 20.46 2.94 3.53
CA ALA A 196 20.49 1.57 3.04
C ALA A 196 20.34 1.52 1.49
N PRO A 197 21.11 0.66 0.79
CA PRO A 197 20.87 0.42 -0.63
C PRO A 197 19.46 -0.11 -0.86
N GLU A 198 18.90 0.14 -2.06
CA GLU A 198 17.62 -0.45 -2.42
C GLU A 198 17.64 -1.98 -2.25
N PRO A 199 16.61 -2.58 -1.65
CA PRO A 199 16.50 -4.04 -1.66
C PRO A 199 16.49 -4.53 -3.11
N PRO A 200 17.09 -5.72 -3.38
CA PRO A 200 17.13 -6.29 -4.72
C PRO A 200 15.71 -6.33 -5.30
N GLN A 201 15.57 -5.89 -6.55
CA GLN A 201 14.31 -5.95 -7.26
C GLN A 201 13.94 -7.43 -7.42
N PHE A 202 12.73 -7.78 -7.00
CA PHE A 202 12.18 -9.08 -7.27
C PHE A 202 11.94 -9.17 -8.79
N GLU A 203 12.81 -9.89 -9.49
CA GLU A 203 12.49 -10.42 -10.80
C GLU A 203 11.47 -11.54 -10.53
N GLY A 204 10.21 -11.27 -10.81
CA GLY A 204 9.15 -12.26 -10.68
C GLY A 204 9.44 -13.48 -11.59
N PRO A 205 8.90 -14.64 -11.23
CA PRO A 205 9.04 -15.84 -12.03
C PRO A 205 8.39 -15.72 -13.40
#